data_1c4e980a5d2e903cd6e33b41d6b1b163
#
_entry.id   1c4e980a5d2e903cd6e33b41d6b1b163
#
_cell.length_a   1.000
_cell.length_b   1.000
_cell.length_c   1.000
_cell.angle_alpha   90.00
_cell.angle_beta   90.00
_cell.angle_gamma   90.00
#
_symmetry.space_group_name_H-M   'P 1'
#
loop_
_entity.id
_entity.type
_entity.pdbx_description
1 polymer ?
#
loop_
_entity_poly.entity_id
_entity_poly.type
_entity_poly.pdbx_seq_one_letter_code
_entity_poly.pdbx_strand_id
1 'polypeptide(L)'
;MYIDNFEYEKESLYIYKKEELKNGHYECLDQRCYWGTDSLSSFSLSNLCNDKKLFFCFSEKTCPPCIDAVVDMLNEVFTEEEIKTKVVFISPDYPARLRNDCYGKKLLTLHNKYLGLPIELEDSFAPFLFIMNKDLCVKYLHIHNKALPQLTLIYL
;
A
#
# COMPACT_ATOMS: atom_id res chain seq x y z
N MET A 1 -37.94 -7.39 9.03
CA MET A 1 -36.66 -6.67 9.00
C MET A 1 -36.24 -6.49 7.54
N TYR A 2 -36.27 -5.26 7.11
CA TYR A 2 -35.88 -4.92 5.75
C TYR A 2 -34.36 -4.82 5.71
N ILE A 3 -33.69 -5.88 5.28
CA ILE A 3 -32.31 -5.70 4.84
C ILE A 3 -32.43 -4.95 3.53
N ASP A 4 -31.87 -3.77 3.52
CA ASP A 4 -31.82 -2.98 2.32
C ASP A 4 -31.04 -3.76 1.26
N ASN A 5 -31.76 -4.35 0.29
CA ASN A 5 -31.16 -5.11 -0.80
C ASN A 5 -30.11 -4.27 -1.54
N PHE A 6 -30.27 -2.96 -1.54
CA PHE A 6 -29.34 -2.03 -2.14
C PHE A 6 -27.97 -2.04 -1.43
N GLU A 7 -27.95 -2.04 -0.09
CA GLU A 7 -26.70 -2.10 0.66
C GLU A 7 -26.01 -3.47 0.50
N TYR A 8 -26.80 -4.55 0.50
CA TYR A 8 -26.27 -5.89 0.28
C TYR A 8 -25.62 -6.02 -1.12
N GLU A 9 -26.28 -5.53 -2.15
CA GLU A 9 -25.76 -5.54 -3.52
C GLU A 9 -24.50 -4.70 -3.63
N LYS A 10 -24.46 -3.54 -2.97
CA LYS A 10 -23.32 -2.65 -2.95
C LYS A 10 -22.10 -3.30 -2.27
N GLU A 11 -22.31 -3.97 -1.14
CA GLU A 11 -21.25 -4.71 -0.45
C GLU A 11 -20.73 -5.87 -1.28
N SER A 12 -21.63 -6.65 -1.89
CA SER A 12 -21.26 -7.77 -2.76
C SER A 12 -20.45 -7.31 -3.96
N LEU A 13 -20.84 -6.19 -4.57
CA LEU A 13 -20.10 -5.59 -5.69
C LEU A 13 -18.72 -5.11 -5.26
N TYR A 14 -18.61 -4.53 -4.07
CA TYR A 14 -17.34 -4.06 -3.51
C TYR A 14 -16.38 -5.22 -3.26
N ILE A 15 -16.88 -6.31 -2.67
CA ILE A 15 -16.10 -7.54 -2.45
C ILE A 15 -15.63 -8.13 -3.79
N TYR A 16 -16.53 -8.19 -4.77
CA TYR A 16 -16.20 -8.69 -6.11
C TYR A 16 -15.09 -7.86 -6.76
N LYS A 17 -15.18 -6.54 -6.70
CA LYS A 17 -14.16 -5.65 -7.25
C LYS A 17 -12.80 -5.83 -6.58
N LYS A 18 -12.76 -6.03 -5.26
CA LYS A 18 -11.53 -6.31 -4.53
C LYS A 18 -10.89 -7.62 -4.98
N GLU A 19 -11.68 -8.67 -5.16
CA GLU A 19 -11.17 -9.96 -5.64
C GLU A 19 -10.66 -9.84 -7.08
N GLU A 20 -11.35 -9.09 -7.92
CA GLU A 20 -10.91 -8.84 -9.29
C GLU A 20 -9.56 -8.10 -9.32
N LEU A 21 -9.42 -7.06 -8.51
CA LEU A 21 -8.16 -6.32 -8.39
C LEU A 21 -7.03 -7.21 -7.85
N LYS A 22 -7.33 -8.03 -6.85
CA LYS A 22 -6.35 -8.93 -6.21
C LYS A 22 -5.80 -9.96 -7.18
N ASN A 23 -6.62 -10.45 -8.13
CA ASN A 23 -6.25 -11.48 -9.08
C ASN A 23 -5.65 -10.95 -10.38
N GLY A 24 -5.58 -9.63 -10.56
CA GLY A 24 -4.98 -9.01 -11.72
C GLY A 24 -3.46 -9.16 -11.76
N HIS A 25 -2.91 -9.02 -12.96
CA HIS A 25 -1.48 -8.96 -13.17
C HIS A 25 -1.06 -7.52 -13.40
N TYR A 26 -0.21 -6.99 -12.52
CA TYR A 26 0.17 -5.58 -12.56
C TYR A 26 1.68 -5.43 -12.59
N GLU A 27 2.13 -4.38 -13.23
CA GLU A 27 3.53 -3.98 -13.24
C GLU A 27 3.59 -2.49 -12.89
N CYS A 28 4.44 -2.14 -11.93
CA CYS A 28 4.64 -0.75 -11.57
C CYS A 28 5.50 -0.04 -12.63
N LEU A 29 5.26 1.26 -12.80
CA LEU A 29 6.11 2.10 -13.64
C LEU A 29 7.49 2.23 -13.01
N ASP A 30 8.54 2.03 -13.79
CA ASP A 30 9.89 2.37 -13.35
C ASP A 30 10.04 3.89 -13.46
N GLN A 31 10.12 4.54 -12.31
CA GLN A 31 10.11 5.99 -12.24
C GLN A 31 11.06 6.48 -11.17
N ARG A 32 11.31 7.78 -11.18
CA ARG A 32 12.10 8.42 -10.12
C ARG A 32 11.27 8.50 -8.84
N CYS A 33 11.91 8.22 -7.74
CA CYS A 33 11.32 8.33 -6.41
C CYS A 33 12.35 8.91 -5.44
N TYR A 34 11.90 9.31 -4.26
CA TYR A 34 12.77 9.91 -3.25
C TYR A 34 12.23 9.64 -1.85
N TRP A 35 13.11 9.75 -0.86
CA TRP A 35 12.75 9.55 0.53
C TRP A 35 12.27 10.87 1.15
N GLY A 36 11.08 10.83 1.72
CA GLY A 36 10.51 11.99 2.43
C GLY A 36 10.35 13.20 1.51
N THR A 37 10.92 14.34 1.93
CA THR A 37 10.87 15.60 1.18
C THR A 37 12.10 15.85 0.30
N ASP A 38 13.06 14.95 0.29
CA ASP A 38 14.33 15.13 -0.42
C ASP A 38 14.20 14.79 -1.91
N SER A 39 13.54 15.66 -2.65
CA SER A 39 13.34 15.49 -4.10
C SER A 39 14.63 15.66 -4.91
N LEU A 40 15.70 16.19 -4.30
CA LEU A 40 16.99 16.38 -4.97
C LEU A 40 17.80 15.09 -5.07
N SER A 41 17.57 14.14 -4.16
CA SER A 41 18.25 12.85 -4.11
C SER A 41 17.36 11.74 -4.64
N SER A 42 16.85 11.90 -5.85
CA SER A 42 15.96 10.91 -6.47
C SER A 42 16.74 9.71 -7.02
N PHE A 43 16.06 8.57 -7.09
CA PHE A 43 16.60 7.33 -7.62
C PHE A 43 15.51 6.56 -8.36
N SER A 44 15.89 5.54 -9.13
CA SER A 44 14.92 4.71 -9.85
C SER A 44 14.26 3.72 -8.89
N LEU A 45 12.96 3.53 -9.03
CA LEU A 45 12.20 2.55 -8.23
C LEU A 45 12.78 1.15 -8.35
N SER A 46 13.21 0.75 -9.53
CA SER A 46 13.83 -0.57 -9.76
C SER A 46 15.11 -0.78 -8.95
N ASN A 47 15.87 0.27 -8.66
CA ASN A 47 17.08 0.17 -7.84
C ASN A 47 16.77 -0.17 -6.38
N LEU A 48 15.62 0.24 -5.88
CA LEU A 48 15.17 -0.11 -4.53
C LEU A 48 14.82 -1.59 -4.40
N CYS A 49 14.41 -2.19 -5.50
CA CYS A 49 13.87 -3.55 -5.55
C CYS A 49 14.91 -4.61 -5.92
N ASN A 50 16.21 -4.37 -5.71
CA ASN A 50 17.26 -5.36 -5.97
C ASN A 50 16.94 -6.68 -5.25
N ASP A 51 16.46 -6.59 -4.02
CA ASP A 51 15.88 -7.72 -3.29
C ASP A 51 14.38 -7.57 -3.24
N LYS A 52 13.68 -8.70 -3.07
CA LYS A 52 12.24 -8.74 -2.87
C LYS A 52 11.86 -7.93 -1.64
N LYS A 53 10.91 -6.99 -1.78
CA LYS A 53 10.43 -6.13 -0.71
C LYS A 53 8.92 -6.23 -0.58
N LEU A 54 8.44 -6.05 0.64
CA LEU A 54 7.02 -5.85 0.93
C LEU A 54 6.72 -4.35 0.89
N PHE A 55 5.79 -3.96 0.04
CA PHE A 55 5.38 -2.56 -0.08
C PHE A 55 4.06 -2.36 0.64
N PHE A 56 4.03 -1.36 1.51
CA PHE A 56 2.82 -0.89 2.17
C PHE A 56 2.47 0.47 1.58
N CYS A 57 1.39 0.49 0.80
CA CYS A 57 0.97 1.67 0.04
C CYS A 57 -0.29 2.30 0.63
N PHE A 58 -0.26 3.61 0.79
CA PHE A 58 -1.38 4.41 1.24
C PHE A 58 -1.27 5.82 0.63
N SER A 59 -2.36 6.59 0.73
CA SER A 59 -2.41 7.94 0.15
C SER A 59 -3.02 8.93 1.16
N GLU A 60 -3.08 10.19 0.77
CA GLU A 60 -3.78 11.24 1.53
C GLU A 60 -5.25 10.87 1.78
N LYS A 61 -5.86 10.12 0.86
CA LYS A 61 -7.25 9.68 0.96
C LYS A 61 -7.45 8.49 1.88
N THR A 62 -6.38 7.79 2.25
CA THR A 62 -6.48 6.59 3.09
C THR A 62 -6.90 6.97 4.51
N CYS A 63 -7.84 6.21 5.04
CA CYS A 63 -8.34 6.37 6.42
C CYS A 63 -7.17 6.24 7.42
N PRO A 64 -6.88 7.28 8.24
CA PRO A 64 -5.78 7.21 9.19
C PRO A 64 -5.82 6.03 10.16
N PRO A 65 -6.98 5.67 10.78
CA PRO A 65 -7.04 4.46 11.62
C PRO A 65 -6.69 3.18 10.87
N CYS A 66 -6.96 3.10 9.57
CA CYS A 66 -6.60 1.94 8.76
C CYS A 66 -5.08 1.84 8.57
N ILE A 67 -4.42 2.97 8.36
CA ILE A 67 -2.95 3.02 8.29
C ILE A 67 -2.36 2.59 9.63
N ASP A 68 -2.84 3.15 10.72
CA ASP A 68 -2.37 2.84 12.07
C ASP A 68 -2.51 1.34 12.37
N ALA A 69 -3.64 0.74 12.01
CA ALA A 69 -3.91 -0.68 12.23
C ALA A 69 -2.90 -1.57 11.49
N VAL A 70 -2.60 -1.26 10.23
CA VAL A 70 -1.62 -2.05 9.45
C VAL A 70 -0.21 -1.88 9.99
N VAL A 71 0.16 -0.66 10.40
CA VAL A 71 1.48 -0.41 11.02
C VAL A 71 1.62 -1.22 12.32
N ASP A 72 0.59 -1.26 13.14
CA ASP A 72 0.60 -2.05 14.39
C ASP A 72 0.79 -3.54 14.08
N MET A 73 0.13 -4.05 13.05
CA MET A 73 0.29 -5.45 12.61
C MET A 73 1.69 -5.73 12.08
N LEU A 74 2.28 -4.82 11.32
CA LEU A 74 3.65 -4.95 10.86
C LEU A 74 4.62 -5.03 12.03
N ASN A 75 4.43 -4.19 13.05
CA ASN A 75 5.27 -4.18 14.26
C ASN A 75 5.07 -5.45 15.10
N GLU A 76 3.92 -6.08 15.01
CA GLU A 76 3.63 -7.34 15.72
C GLU A 76 4.30 -8.55 15.03
N VAL A 77 4.29 -8.58 13.70
CA VAL A 77 4.79 -9.71 12.91
C VAL A 77 6.29 -9.63 12.65
N PHE A 78 6.81 -8.44 12.42
CA PHE A 78 8.22 -8.21 12.04
C PHE A 78 8.98 -7.50 13.14
N THR A 79 10.28 -7.79 13.24
CA THR A 79 11.19 -7.00 14.08
C THR A 79 11.42 -5.63 13.45
N GLU A 80 11.91 -4.69 14.24
CA GLU A 80 12.25 -3.34 13.75
C GLU A 80 13.28 -3.40 12.62
N GLU A 81 14.28 -4.26 12.74
CA GLU A 81 15.29 -4.45 11.71
C GLU A 81 14.70 -5.04 10.42
N GLU A 82 13.77 -6.00 10.54
CA GLU A 82 13.10 -6.57 9.38
C GLU A 82 12.24 -5.54 8.64
N ILE A 83 11.54 -4.68 9.37
CA ILE A 83 10.75 -3.60 8.76
C ILE A 83 11.68 -2.66 8.02
N LYS A 84 12.79 -2.28 8.63
CA LYS A 84 13.76 -1.36 8.06
C LYS A 84 14.37 -1.88 6.75
N THR A 85 14.63 -3.17 6.67
CA THR A 85 15.34 -3.78 5.54
C THR A 85 14.43 -4.39 4.48
N LYS A 86 13.22 -4.82 4.84
CA LYS A 86 12.34 -5.61 3.96
C LYS A 86 11.00 -4.96 3.65
N VAL A 87 10.60 -3.92 4.38
CA VAL A 87 9.31 -3.26 4.20
C VAL A 87 9.54 -1.83 3.73
N VAL A 88 8.81 -1.43 2.69
CA VAL A 88 8.87 -0.08 2.13
C VAL A 88 7.50 0.58 2.34
N PHE A 89 7.49 1.69 3.03
CA PHE A 89 6.30 2.55 3.17
C PHE A 89 6.31 3.51 1.98
N ILE A 90 5.28 3.43 1.15
CA ILE A 90 5.22 4.20 -0.09
C ILE A 90 3.91 4.97 -0.17
N SER A 91 4.00 6.25 -0.51
CA SER A 91 2.84 7.09 -0.75
C SER A 91 3.08 7.94 -1.99
N PRO A 92 2.27 7.77 -3.04
CA PRO A 92 2.43 8.55 -4.26
C PRO A 92 2.24 10.04 -4.06
N ASP A 93 1.34 10.46 -3.16
CA ASP A 93 0.94 11.85 -2.99
C ASP A 93 1.49 12.54 -1.73
N TYR A 94 2.33 11.85 -0.98
CA TYR A 94 3.02 12.41 0.18
C TYR A 94 2.06 13.02 1.23
N PRO A 95 1.34 12.19 2.00
CA PRO A 95 0.35 12.67 2.96
C PRO A 95 0.91 13.67 3.98
N ALA A 96 0.21 14.79 4.17
CA ALA A 96 0.64 15.87 5.06
C ALA A 96 0.83 15.39 6.51
N ARG A 97 -0.04 14.51 6.98
CA ARG A 97 0.00 13.95 8.34
C ARG A 97 1.29 13.20 8.65
N LEU A 98 1.84 12.53 7.65
CA LEU A 98 3.01 11.66 7.80
C LEU A 98 4.29 12.26 7.21
N ARG A 99 4.24 13.54 6.84
CA ARG A 99 5.32 14.22 6.14
C ARG A 99 6.62 14.30 6.94
N ASN A 100 6.52 14.57 8.23
CA ASN A 100 7.68 14.73 9.10
C ASN A 100 8.05 13.46 9.86
N ASP A 101 7.08 12.59 10.09
CA ASP A 101 7.29 11.34 10.80
C ASP A 101 6.29 10.29 10.31
N CYS A 102 6.77 9.31 9.58
CA CYS A 102 5.99 8.16 9.14
C CYS A 102 6.24 6.99 10.10
N TYR A 103 5.70 7.07 11.32
CA TYR A 103 5.85 6.03 12.35
C TYR A 103 7.32 5.69 12.65
N GLY A 104 8.20 6.71 12.65
CA GLY A 104 9.63 6.51 12.79
C GLY A 104 10.32 5.92 11.58
N LYS A 105 9.63 5.78 10.46
CA LYS A 105 10.16 5.22 9.21
C LYS A 105 10.26 6.29 8.14
N LYS A 106 11.06 6.00 7.12
CA LYS A 106 11.11 6.84 5.93
C LYS A 106 9.95 6.51 5.01
N LEU A 107 9.36 7.53 4.42
CA LEU A 107 8.29 7.40 3.46
C LEU A 107 8.84 7.58 2.04
N LEU A 108 8.62 6.60 1.17
CA LEU A 108 8.99 6.69 -0.23
C LEU A 108 7.91 7.45 -1.00
N THR A 109 8.31 8.44 -1.79
CA THR A 109 7.40 9.24 -2.60
C THR A 109 7.76 9.16 -4.08
N LEU A 110 6.76 9.37 -4.93
CA LEU A 110 6.90 9.25 -6.38
C LEU A 110 6.80 10.60 -7.06
N HIS A 111 7.62 10.83 -8.07
CA HIS A 111 7.51 12.04 -8.90
C HIS A 111 6.23 12.05 -9.74
N ASN A 112 5.80 10.89 -10.19
CA ASN A 112 4.65 10.74 -11.08
C ASN A 112 3.31 10.61 -10.36
N LYS A 113 3.30 10.58 -9.04
CA LYS A 113 2.10 10.43 -8.19
C LYS A 113 1.32 9.13 -8.36
N TYR A 114 1.66 8.28 -9.33
CA TYR A 114 1.01 6.99 -9.57
C TYR A 114 2.04 5.89 -9.74
N LEU A 115 1.72 4.71 -9.22
CA LEU A 115 2.54 3.52 -9.39
C LEU A 115 2.39 2.89 -10.77
N GLY A 116 1.30 3.18 -11.47
CA GLY A 116 0.93 2.52 -12.72
C GLY A 116 -0.04 1.37 -12.51
N LEU A 117 -0.61 1.26 -11.32
CA LEU A 117 -1.64 0.28 -10.99
C LEU A 117 -3.02 0.80 -11.41
N PRO A 118 -4.08 -0.04 -11.41
CA PRO A 118 -5.42 0.44 -11.71
C PRO A 118 -5.82 1.59 -10.78
N ILE A 119 -6.50 2.61 -11.33
CA ILE A 119 -6.88 3.80 -10.58
C ILE A 119 -7.81 3.46 -9.42
N GLU A 120 -8.64 2.44 -9.57
CA GLU A 120 -9.53 1.96 -8.51
C GLU A 120 -8.76 1.51 -7.28
N LEU A 121 -7.55 0.99 -7.46
CA LEU A 121 -6.68 0.59 -6.38
C LEU A 121 -5.93 1.79 -5.81
N GLU A 122 -5.33 2.61 -6.66
CA GLU A 122 -4.50 3.74 -6.23
C GLU A 122 -5.31 4.86 -5.57
N ASP A 123 -6.55 5.06 -5.99
CA ASP A 123 -7.47 6.03 -5.40
C ASP A 123 -8.33 5.44 -4.28
N SER A 124 -8.06 4.21 -3.87
CA SER A 124 -8.79 3.54 -2.80
C SER A 124 -8.59 4.24 -1.45
N PHE A 125 -9.64 4.23 -0.62
CA PHE A 125 -9.54 4.69 0.77
C PHE A 125 -8.87 3.67 1.68
N ALA A 126 -8.64 2.45 1.20
CA ALA A 126 -7.99 1.39 1.97
C ALA A 126 -6.51 1.31 1.62
N PRO A 127 -5.64 1.10 2.61
CA PRO A 127 -4.24 0.81 2.31
C PRO A 127 -4.10 -0.58 1.72
N PHE A 128 -3.07 -0.80 0.94
CA PHE A 128 -2.83 -2.11 0.34
C PHE A 128 -1.35 -2.48 0.43
N LEU A 129 -1.10 -3.79 0.33
CA LEU A 129 0.24 -4.35 0.42
C LEU A 129 0.50 -5.25 -0.79
N PHE A 130 1.75 -5.30 -1.20
CA PHE A 130 2.17 -6.21 -2.26
C PHE A 130 3.68 -6.48 -2.15
N ILE A 131 4.11 -7.54 -2.81
CA ILE A 131 5.53 -7.89 -2.91
C ILE A 131 6.00 -7.58 -4.32
N MET A 132 7.20 -7.02 -4.42
CA MET A 132 7.78 -6.65 -5.69
C MET A 132 9.31 -6.78 -5.63
N ASN A 133 9.91 -7.19 -6.75
CA ASN A 133 11.35 -7.20 -6.95
C ASN A 133 11.72 -6.29 -8.12
N LYS A 134 12.95 -6.41 -8.65
CA LYS A 134 13.47 -5.52 -9.71
C LYS A 134 12.71 -5.59 -11.03
N ASP A 135 11.90 -6.62 -11.26
CA ASP A 135 11.05 -6.72 -12.45
C ASP A 135 9.81 -5.84 -12.37
N LEU A 136 9.56 -5.23 -11.20
CA LEU A 136 8.43 -4.34 -10.92
C LEU A 136 7.06 -5.01 -11.08
N CYS A 137 7.02 -6.33 -11.14
CA CYS A 137 5.78 -7.08 -11.15
C CYS A 137 5.22 -7.19 -9.74
N VAL A 138 3.96 -6.78 -9.59
CA VAL A 138 3.24 -6.83 -8.32
C VAL A 138 2.78 -8.27 -8.07
N LYS A 139 3.13 -8.80 -6.90
CA LYS A 139 2.75 -10.14 -6.47
C LYS A 139 2.11 -10.08 -5.10
N TYR A 140 1.17 -11.00 -4.85
CA TYR A 140 0.52 -11.16 -3.55
C TYR A 140 -0.14 -9.86 -3.06
N LEU A 141 -0.90 -9.23 -3.94
CA LEU A 141 -1.64 -8.01 -3.61
C LEU A 141 -2.69 -8.30 -2.53
N HIS A 142 -2.68 -7.52 -1.47
CA HIS A 142 -3.68 -7.58 -0.40
C HIS A 142 -4.21 -6.17 -0.12
N ILE A 143 -5.52 -6.02 -0.15
CA ILE A 143 -6.20 -4.77 0.19
C ILE A 143 -6.71 -4.91 1.62
N HIS A 144 -6.30 -3.99 2.50
CA HIS A 144 -6.74 -4.03 3.90
C HIS A 144 -8.25 -3.79 4.00
N ASN A 145 -8.93 -4.65 4.75
CA ASN A 145 -10.36 -4.54 5.02
C ASN A 145 -10.55 -4.21 6.50
N LYS A 146 -11.01 -2.98 6.80
CA LYS A 146 -11.18 -2.53 8.19
C LYS A 146 -12.24 -3.34 8.96
N ALA A 147 -13.18 -3.97 8.26
CA ALA A 147 -14.19 -4.84 8.88
C ALA A 147 -13.64 -6.22 9.24
N LEU A 148 -12.56 -6.65 8.57
CA LEU A 148 -11.91 -7.94 8.78
C LEU A 148 -10.38 -7.75 8.88
N PRO A 149 -9.90 -7.02 9.91
CA PRO A 149 -8.47 -6.68 10.01
C PRO A 149 -7.58 -7.91 10.16
N GLN A 150 -8.08 -9.00 10.71
CA GLN A 150 -7.35 -10.25 10.87
C GLN A 150 -6.87 -10.84 9.53
N LEU A 151 -7.51 -10.51 8.41
CA LEU A 151 -7.06 -10.97 7.10
C LEU A 151 -5.71 -10.38 6.73
N THR A 152 -5.44 -9.15 7.10
CA THR A 152 -4.13 -8.53 6.90
C THR A 152 -3.08 -9.20 7.77
N LEU A 153 -3.40 -9.51 9.01
CA LEU A 153 -2.49 -10.21 9.91
C LEU A 153 -2.12 -11.60 9.36
N ILE A 154 -3.08 -12.32 8.82
CA ILE A 154 -2.85 -13.63 8.18
C ILE A 154 -1.97 -13.48 6.94
N TYR A 155 -2.17 -12.43 6.16
CA TYR A 155 -1.36 -12.13 4.98
C TYR A 155 0.11 -11.92 5.33
N LEU A 156 0.37 -11.21 6.42
CA LEU A 156 1.72 -10.95 6.89
C LEU A 156 2.37 -12.21 7.48
#